data_227bef3a50aae22703d4105e136d3985
#
_entry.id   227bef3a50aae22703d4105e136d3985
#
_cell.length_a   1.000
_cell.length_b   1.000
_cell.length_c   1.000
_cell.angle_alpha   90.00
_cell.angle_beta   90.00
_cell.angle_gamma   90.00
#
_symmetry.space_group_name_H-M   'P 1'
#
loop_
_entity.id
_entity.type
_entity.pdbx_description
1 polymer ?
#
loop_
_entity_poly.entity_id
_entity_poly.type
_entity_poly.pdbx_seq_one_letter_code
_entity_poly.pdbx_strand_id
1 'polypeptide(L)'
;MNKITYFIIFFILISGCSFNKNSKFWTATQNIKEEKKEIYKDILVKEEALKHELNSNLKIKINHIIENNSENKIYHNNDGKSNFNGLLKKISKYKFSKIENFYELEPSIAFYNKNLIFFDNKGSILQFNEKSKLIWKKNYYSKYEKKLKPILQFANDGSKLIVADNIAKYFALDLDSGDLLWSKNNFAPFNSQIKINKNKIFAVDYSNTLRCFSLKDGKELWNVKTENSLILSQKKLSMVIVKDVLYFKNSIGDISAVNITEGELLWQLPTQSSSIYKTAFSLETSDLVTDGKTLFFSNNKNQFFSVDLVSGSFNWENKVNSSLRPSLVGNYIFTISLEGYLIVIEKNSGNIIRVTDIFGDYKKKQREKI
;
A
#
# COMPACT_ATOMS: atom_id res chain seq x y z
N MET A 1 -16.21 22.10 69.15
CA MET A 1 -15.86 22.84 67.91
C MET A 1 -16.87 22.44 66.85
N ASN A 2 -17.67 23.37 66.34
CA ASN A 2 -18.83 23.12 65.46
C ASN A 2 -18.37 22.70 64.06
N LYS A 3 -19.14 21.76 63.44
CA LYS A 3 -18.91 21.30 62.04
C LYS A 3 -18.76 22.46 61.05
N ILE A 4 -19.34 23.60 61.32
CA ILE A 4 -19.24 24.86 60.56
C ILE A 4 -17.81 25.41 60.57
N THR A 5 -17.07 25.26 61.68
CA THR A 5 -15.67 25.76 61.79
C THR A 5 -14.71 24.98 60.92
N TYR A 6 -14.93 23.64 60.78
CA TYR A 6 -14.14 22.83 59.83
C TYR A 6 -14.43 23.16 58.37
N PHE A 7 -15.68 23.52 58.05
CA PHE A 7 -16.08 23.91 56.69
C PHE A 7 -15.47 25.26 56.28
N ILE A 8 -15.37 26.22 57.21
CA ILE A 8 -14.74 27.51 56.97
C ILE A 8 -13.25 27.35 56.82
N ILE A 9 -12.58 26.51 57.63
CA ILE A 9 -11.13 26.24 57.49
C ILE A 9 -10.82 25.54 56.21
N PHE A 10 -11.66 24.65 55.70
CA PHE A 10 -11.50 23.97 54.43
C PHE A 10 -11.63 24.93 53.22
N PHE A 11 -12.52 25.93 53.31
CA PHE A 11 -12.65 26.96 52.26
C PHE A 11 -11.50 27.96 52.23
N ILE A 12 -10.85 28.24 53.35
CA ILE A 12 -9.65 29.11 53.41
C ILE A 12 -8.43 28.43 52.83
N LEU A 13 -8.36 27.09 52.87
CA LEU A 13 -7.23 26.32 52.29
C LEU A 13 -7.33 26.20 50.74
N ILE A 14 -8.50 26.42 50.13
CA ILE A 14 -8.69 26.37 48.71
C ILE A 14 -8.41 27.74 48.00
N SER A 15 -8.39 28.84 48.74
CA SER A 15 -8.14 30.20 48.22
C SER A 15 -6.66 30.55 48.00
N GLY A 16 -5.74 29.58 48.16
CA GLY A 16 -4.29 29.78 48.01
C GLY A 16 -3.76 29.68 46.58
N CYS A 17 -4.56 29.71 45.52
CA CYS A 17 -4.05 29.85 44.16
C CYS A 17 -3.65 31.30 43.88
N SER A 18 -2.40 31.58 44.10
CA SER A 18 -1.73 32.84 43.77
C SER A 18 -1.81 33.12 42.27
N PHE A 19 -2.67 34.06 41.88
CA PHE A 19 -2.65 34.69 40.57
C PHE A 19 -1.51 35.70 40.44
N ASN A 20 -0.27 35.29 40.65
CA ASN A 20 0.87 36.15 40.46
C ASN A 20 1.41 36.04 39.03
N LYS A 21 1.51 37.16 38.31
CA LYS A 21 2.01 37.28 36.92
C LYS A 21 3.44 36.72 36.73
N ASN A 22 4.16 36.49 37.81
CA ASN A 22 5.55 35.98 37.79
C ASN A 22 5.63 34.48 38.18
N SER A 23 4.53 33.73 38.23
CA SER A 23 4.61 32.31 38.48
C SER A 23 5.21 31.58 37.26
N LYS A 24 6.16 30.68 37.49
CA LYS A 24 6.81 29.86 36.45
C LYS A 24 5.82 29.07 35.58
N PHE A 25 4.55 29.01 35.97
CA PHE A 25 3.46 28.36 35.21
C PHE A 25 3.12 29.11 33.90
N TRP A 26 3.31 30.43 33.88
CA TRP A 26 3.03 31.28 32.68
C TRP A 26 4.24 31.39 31.76
N THR A 27 5.47 31.34 32.31
CA THR A 27 6.69 31.30 31.50
C THR A 27 6.87 30.00 30.78
N ALA A 28 6.48 28.85 31.38
CA ALA A 28 6.48 27.56 30.71
C ALA A 28 5.51 27.52 29.52
N THR A 29 4.39 28.25 29.60
CA THR A 29 3.41 28.30 28.48
C THR A 29 3.89 29.15 27.31
N GLN A 30 4.74 30.17 27.56
CA GLN A 30 5.33 30.96 26.47
C GLN A 30 6.43 30.16 25.74
N ASN A 31 7.27 29.43 26.44
CA ASN A 31 8.30 28.59 25.83
C ASN A 31 7.66 27.43 25.04
N ILE A 32 6.55 26.84 25.55
CA ILE A 32 5.82 25.80 24.83
C ILE A 32 5.14 26.35 23.56
N LYS A 33 4.71 27.64 23.57
CA LYS A 33 4.16 28.26 22.35
C LYS A 33 5.25 28.59 21.32
N GLU A 34 6.44 28.96 21.72
CA GLU A 34 7.56 29.19 20.81
C GLU A 34 8.13 27.89 20.27
N GLU A 35 8.36 26.88 21.10
CA GLU A 35 8.72 25.53 20.62
C GLU A 35 7.64 24.89 19.72
N LYS A 36 6.35 25.06 20.07
CA LYS A 36 5.28 24.60 19.17
C LYS A 36 5.23 25.39 17.86
N LYS A 37 5.58 26.66 17.87
CA LYS A 37 5.63 27.48 16.66
C LYS A 37 6.79 27.10 15.74
N GLU A 38 7.93 26.73 16.29
CA GLU A 38 9.04 26.17 15.51
C GLU A 38 8.73 24.77 14.99
N ILE A 39 8.17 23.89 15.82
CA ILE A 39 7.73 22.55 15.40
C ILE A 39 6.64 22.63 14.31
N TYR A 40 5.69 23.57 14.42
CA TYR A 40 4.68 23.80 13.36
C TYR A 40 5.28 24.41 12.10
N LYS A 41 6.37 25.16 12.20
CA LYS A 41 7.05 25.74 11.04
C LYS A 41 7.81 24.67 10.26
N ASP A 42 8.47 23.73 10.94
CA ASP A 42 9.14 22.58 10.29
C ASP A 42 8.16 21.57 9.70
N ILE A 43 7.02 21.35 10.34
CA ILE A 43 5.95 20.46 9.81
C ILE A 43 5.28 21.05 8.56
N LEU A 44 5.29 22.36 8.40
CA LEU A 44 4.71 23.08 7.28
C LEU A 44 5.71 23.48 6.19
N VAL A 45 6.99 23.20 6.35
CA VAL A 45 7.94 23.26 5.23
C VAL A 45 7.53 22.15 4.25
N LYS A 46 6.63 22.46 3.33
CA LYS A 46 6.40 21.64 2.14
C LYS A 46 7.74 21.57 1.43
N GLU A 47 8.43 20.45 1.53
CA GLU A 47 9.51 20.18 0.60
C GLU A 47 8.98 20.37 -0.81
N GLU A 48 9.62 21.23 -1.59
CA GLU A 48 9.11 21.54 -2.92
C GLU A 48 9.20 20.30 -3.80
N ALA A 49 8.03 19.78 -4.16
CA ALA A 49 7.92 18.73 -5.17
C ALA A 49 8.41 19.27 -6.53
N LEU A 50 8.88 18.39 -7.40
CA LEU A 50 9.23 18.74 -8.78
C LEU A 50 8.04 19.39 -9.47
N LYS A 51 8.17 20.69 -9.83
CA LYS A 51 7.09 21.50 -10.42
C LYS A 51 7.42 21.96 -11.84
N HIS A 52 8.57 21.58 -12.38
CA HIS A 52 9.06 22.06 -13.67
C HIS A 52 9.47 20.89 -14.56
N GLU A 53 9.29 21.06 -15.86
CA GLU A 53 9.82 20.14 -16.84
C GLU A 53 11.36 20.15 -16.86
N LEU A 54 11.93 18.98 -17.11
CA LEU A 54 13.36 18.79 -17.31
C LEU A 54 13.55 17.93 -18.55
N ASN A 55 14.32 18.43 -19.54
CA ASN A 55 14.66 17.69 -20.75
C ASN A 55 13.43 17.03 -21.42
N SER A 56 12.28 17.72 -21.46
CA SER A 56 11.01 17.15 -21.93
C SER A 56 11.08 16.58 -23.36
N ASN A 57 11.99 17.10 -24.21
CA ASN A 57 12.23 16.65 -25.57
C ASN A 57 13.29 15.53 -25.71
N LEU A 58 13.91 15.09 -24.62
CA LEU A 58 14.92 14.03 -24.63
C LEU A 58 14.32 12.72 -25.13
N LYS A 59 14.84 12.17 -26.21
CA LYS A 59 14.44 10.85 -26.70
C LYS A 59 15.18 9.77 -25.95
N ILE A 60 14.43 8.99 -25.17
CA ILE A 60 14.96 7.86 -24.42
C ILE A 60 14.93 6.62 -25.33
N LYS A 61 16.07 6.03 -25.59
CA LYS A 61 16.16 4.77 -26.33
C LYS A 61 15.97 3.62 -25.36
N ILE A 62 14.90 2.88 -25.56
CA ILE A 62 14.59 1.68 -24.77
C ILE A 62 14.95 0.48 -25.64
N ASN A 63 16.05 -0.19 -25.32
CA ASN A 63 16.47 -1.42 -25.97
C ASN A 63 15.81 -2.60 -25.24
N HIS A 64 14.48 -2.71 -25.35
CA HIS A 64 13.72 -3.77 -24.71
C HIS A 64 12.71 -4.36 -25.68
N ILE A 65 12.77 -5.69 -25.86
CA ILE A 65 11.78 -6.42 -26.64
C ILE A 65 10.57 -6.59 -25.75
N ILE A 66 9.42 -6.06 -26.18
CA ILE A 66 8.14 -6.25 -25.51
C ILE A 66 7.52 -7.51 -26.08
N GLU A 67 7.51 -8.56 -25.28
CA GLU A 67 6.75 -9.77 -25.60
C GLU A 67 5.29 -9.58 -25.19
N ASN A 68 4.35 -9.96 -26.08
CA ASN A 68 2.93 -9.97 -25.77
C ASN A 68 2.58 -11.15 -24.87
N ASN A 69 2.82 -11.04 -23.58
CA ASN A 69 2.26 -11.98 -22.62
C ASN A 69 1.13 -11.29 -21.85
N SER A 70 -0.04 -11.26 -22.47
CA SER A 70 -1.22 -10.55 -22.00
C SER A 70 -1.95 -11.22 -20.83
N GLU A 71 -1.50 -12.36 -20.35
CA GLU A 71 -1.99 -12.94 -19.12
C GLU A 71 -1.44 -12.15 -17.95
N ASN A 72 -2.32 -11.38 -17.36
CA ASN A 72 -1.99 -10.36 -16.38
C ASN A 72 -1.55 -11.00 -15.07
N LYS A 73 -0.26 -11.21 -14.96
CA LYS A 73 0.40 -11.58 -13.70
C LYS A 73 0.79 -10.32 -12.91
N ILE A 74 -0.16 -9.37 -12.76
CA ILE A 74 0.11 -8.07 -12.10
C ILE A 74 0.83 -8.27 -10.76
N TYR A 75 0.45 -9.30 -10.00
CA TYR A 75 1.07 -9.60 -8.72
C TYR A 75 2.24 -10.60 -8.78
N HIS A 76 2.49 -11.20 -9.94
CA HIS A 76 3.69 -12.02 -10.19
C HIS A 76 4.78 -11.24 -10.92
N ASN A 77 4.44 -10.08 -11.47
CA ASN A 77 5.34 -9.20 -12.16
C ASN A 77 6.03 -8.28 -11.14
N ASN A 78 7.30 -8.51 -10.88
CA ASN A 78 8.06 -7.73 -9.92
C ASN A 78 8.61 -6.42 -10.49
N ASP A 79 8.63 -6.22 -11.81
CA ASP A 79 9.20 -5.03 -12.47
C ASP A 79 8.18 -3.91 -12.73
N GLY A 80 6.92 -4.12 -12.39
CA GLY A 80 5.88 -3.10 -12.49
C GLY A 80 5.39 -2.78 -13.89
N LYS A 81 5.94 -3.40 -14.95
CA LYS A 81 5.52 -3.15 -16.33
C LYS A 81 4.50 -4.16 -16.81
N SER A 82 3.68 -3.76 -17.77
CA SER A 82 2.84 -4.64 -18.56
C SER A 82 3.52 -4.92 -19.90
N ASN A 83 3.80 -6.19 -20.21
CA ASN A 83 4.37 -6.58 -21.49
C ASN A 83 3.27 -6.63 -22.55
N PHE A 84 2.94 -5.49 -23.12
CA PHE A 84 1.94 -5.38 -24.17
C PHE A 84 2.45 -4.51 -25.32
N ASN A 85 2.41 -5.06 -26.54
CA ASN A 85 2.71 -4.33 -27.76
C ASN A 85 1.53 -4.44 -28.71
N GLY A 86 0.77 -3.37 -28.86
CA GLY A 86 -0.41 -3.35 -29.73
C GLY A 86 -1.33 -2.17 -29.43
N LEU A 87 -2.42 -2.10 -30.18
CA LEU A 87 -3.47 -1.10 -29.98
C LEU A 87 -4.49 -1.58 -28.94
N LEU A 88 -4.84 -0.70 -28.03
CA LEU A 88 -5.91 -0.96 -27.07
C LEU A 88 -7.26 -0.91 -27.76
N LYS A 89 -7.94 -2.05 -27.85
CA LYS A 89 -9.29 -2.17 -28.41
C LYS A 89 -10.24 -2.68 -27.34
N LYS A 90 -11.33 -1.95 -27.14
CA LYS A 90 -12.38 -2.39 -26.23
C LYS A 90 -13.14 -3.58 -26.85
N ILE A 91 -12.99 -4.75 -26.24
CA ILE A 91 -13.67 -5.99 -26.69
C ILE A 91 -14.81 -6.41 -25.77
N SER A 92 -14.80 -6.02 -24.50
CA SER A 92 -15.76 -6.45 -23.49
C SER A 92 -16.14 -5.32 -22.54
N LYS A 93 -17.30 -5.44 -21.90
CA LYS A 93 -17.77 -4.56 -20.83
C LYS A 93 -18.42 -5.40 -19.74
N TYR A 94 -17.89 -5.29 -18.53
CA TYR A 94 -18.40 -5.97 -17.34
C TYR A 94 -19.12 -4.99 -16.45
N LYS A 95 -20.18 -5.45 -15.75
CA LYS A 95 -20.93 -4.65 -14.79
C LYS A 95 -20.87 -5.31 -13.42
N PHE A 96 -20.41 -4.54 -12.44
CA PHE A 96 -20.39 -4.91 -11.04
C PHE A 96 -21.20 -3.90 -10.24
N SER A 97 -21.63 -4.25 -9.03
CA SER A 97 -22.22 -3.31 -8.09
C SER A 97 -21.16 -2.30 -7.62
N LYS A 98 -21.61 -1.10 -7.25
CA LYS A 98 -20.71 -0.08 -6.71
C LYS A 98 -20.02 -0.61 -5.44
N ILE A 99 -18.70 -0.56 -5.41
CA ILE A 99 -17.86 -0.87 -4.26
C ILE A 99 -17.46 0.45 -3.62
N GLU A 100 -17.72 0.60 -2.32
CA GLU A 100 -17.28 1.73 -1.54
C GLU A 100 -15.78 1.59 -1.27
N ASN A 101 -15.07 2.72 -1.12
CA ASN A 101 -13.63 2.78 -0.87
C ASN A 101 -12.76 2.02 -1.90
N PHE A 102 -13.28 1.92 -3.13
CA PHE A 102 -12.58 1.22 -4.22
C PHE A 102 -11.18 1.79 -4.46
N TYR A 103 -11.05 3.11 -4.46
CA TYR A 103 -9.78 3.78 -4.73
C TYR A 103 -8.76 3.64 -3.59
N GLU A 104 -9.22 3.55 -2.36
CA GLU A 104 -8.35 3.39 -1.19
C GLU A 104 -7.80 1.97 -1.07
N LEU A 105 -8.63 0.98 -1.34
CA LEU A 105 -8.31 -0.43 -1.13
C LEU A 105 -7.82 -1.13 -2.39
N GLU A 106 -8.00 -0.52 -3.57
CA GLU A 106 -7.55 -1.01 -4.87
C GLU A 106 -7.74 -2.54 -5.01
N PRO A 107 -8.97 -3.04 -4.95
CA PRO A 107 -9.22 -4.48 -4.96
C PRO A 107 -8.70 -5.13 -6.23
N SER A 108 -8.12 -6.32 -6.09
CA SER A 108 -7.52 -7.03 -7.20
C SER A 108 -8.57 -7.64 -8.13
N ILE A 109 -8.23 -7.65 -9.42
CA ILE A 109 -8.92 -8.43 -10.46
C ILE A 109 -8.09 -9.67 -10.71
N ALA A 110 -8.70 -10.85 -10.74
CA ALA A 110 -8.03 -12.07 -11.12
C ALA A 110 -8.39 -12.47 -12.56
N PHE A 111 -7.44 -13.10 -13.24
CA PHE A 111 -7.63 -13.67 -14.57
C PHE A 111 -7.26 -15.15 -14.55
N TYR A 112 -8.06 -15.95 -15.26
CA TYR A 112 -7.83 -17.36 -15.44
C TYR A 112 -8.37 -17.82 -16.80
N ASN A 113 -7.54 -18.41 -17.66
CA ASN A 113 -7.92 -18.88 -18.99
C ASN A 113 -8.73 -17.85 -19.80
N LYS A 114 -8.23 -16.58 -19.86
CA LYS A 114 -8.91 -15.42 -20.47
C LYS A 114 -10.22 -14.99 -19.80
N ASN A 115 -10.63 -15.65 -18.73
CA ASN A 115 -11.79 -15.27 -17.93
C ASN A 115 -11.39 -14.22 -16.89
N LEU A 116 -12.31 -13.30 -16.62
CA LEU A 116 -12.16 -12.28 -15.58
C LEU A 116 -12.91 -12.73 -14.32
N ILE A 117 -12.24 -12.64 -13.17
CA ILE A 117 -12.82 -12.92 -11.86
C ILE A 117 -12.81 -11.64 -11.04
N PHE A 118 -13.98 -11.26 -10.54
CA PHE A 118 -14.15 -10.12 -9.66
C PHE A 118 -15.29 -10.39 -8.66
N PHE A 119 -15.69 -9.39 -7.87
CA PHE A 119 -16.71 -9.55 -6.83
C PHE A 119 -17.73 -8.42 -6.82
N ASP A 120 -18.89 -8.66 -6.21
CA ASP A 120 -19.91 -7.64 -5.96
C ASP A 120 -19.82 -7.06 -4.53
N ASN A 121 -20.60 -6.00 -4.24
CA ASN A 121 -20.61 -5.31 -2.94
C ASN A 121 -21.12 -6.16 -1.75
N LYS A 122 -21.51 -7.40 -1.98
CA LYS A 122 -21.90 -8.38 -0.95
C LYS A 122 -20.90 -9.53 -0.85
N GLY A 123 -19.74 -9.39 -1.53
CA GLY A 123 -18.70 -10.41 -1.54
C GLY A 123 -19.05 -11.64 -2.41
N SER A 124 -20.06 -11.56 -3.31
CA SER A 124 -20.21 -12.63 -4.29
C SER A 124 -19.09 -12.56 -5.31
N ILE A 125 -18.44 -13.67 -5.57
CA ILE A 125 -17.39 -13.79 -6.56
C ILE A 125 -18.03 -14.23 -7.88
N LEU A 126 -17.63 -13.59 -8.97
CA LEU A 126 -18.18 -13.80 -10.31
C LEU A 126 -17.03 -14.06 -11.28
N GLN A 127 -17.18 -15.11 -12.08
CA GLN A 127 -16.31 -15.37 -13.22
C GLN A 127 -17.04 -15.11 -14.53
N PHE A 128 -16.42 -14.34 -15.41
CA PHE A 128 -16.94 -14.01 -16.73
C PHE A 128 -15.96 -14.44 -17.81
N ASN A 129 -16.47 -14.89 -18.93
CA ASN A 129 -15.63 -15.13 -20.10
C ASN A 129 -15.29 -13.82 -20.84
N GLU A 130 -14.42 -13.89 -21.84
CA GLU A 130 -14.00 -12.77 -22.70
C GLU A 130 -15.17 -12.05 -23.41
N LYS A 131 -16.32 -12.72 -23.60
CA LYS A 131 -17.55 -12.15 -24.19
C LYS A 131 -18.48 -11.54 -23.15
N SER A 132 -18.03 -11.34 -21.92
CA SER A 132 -18.80 -10.83 -20.77
C SER A 132 -19.96 -11.73 -20.33
N LYS A 133 -19.98 -13.01 -20.71
CA LYS A 133 -20.96 -13.99 -20.24
C LYS A 133 -20.52 -14.53 -18.88
N LEU A 134 -21.45 -14.55 -17.91
CA LEU A 134 -21.23 -15.13 -16.59
C LEU A 134 -21.06 -16.65 -16.72
N ILE A 135 -19.97 -17.18 -16.15
CA ILE A 135 -19.67 -18.61 -16.06
C ILE A 135 -20.24 -19.15 -14.76
N TRP A 136 -19.80 -18.58 -13.64
CA TRP A 136 -20.34 -18.92 -12.32
C TRP A 136 -20.39 -17.69 -11.41
N LYS A 137 -21.25 -17.76 -10.38
CA LYS A 137 -21.37 -16.80 -9.29
C LYS A 137 -21.52 -17.57 -7.98
N LYS A 138 -20.65 -17.31 -7.02
CA LYS A 138 -20.64 -17.95 -5.69
C LYS A 138 -20.56 -16.91 -4.59
N ASN A 139 -21.13 -17.23 -3.43
CA ASN A 139 -21.02 -16.36 -2.25
C ASN A 139 -20.91 -17.21 -0.98
N TYR A 140 -19.84 -17.01 -0.24
CA TYR A 140 -19.50 -17.78 0.95
C TYR A 140 -19.57 -16.96 2.25
N TYR A 141 -20.29 -15.84 2.18
CA TYR A 141 -20.53 -14.95 3.32
C TYR A 141 -21.92 -15.17 3.92
N SER A 142 -22.00 -15.15 5.24
CA SER A 142 -23.27 -15.16 5.99
C SER A 142 -24.08 -13.88 5.73
N LYS A 143 -25.34 -13.85 6.19
CA LYS A 143 -26.18 -12.64 6.08
C LYS A 143 -25.57 -11.42 6.79
N TYR A 144 -24.87 -11.64 7.90
CA TYR A 144 -24.21 -10.59 8.65
C TYR A 144 -22.96 -10.06 7.90
N GLU A 145 -22.07 -10.97 7.48
CA GLU A 145 -20.85 -10.61 6.76
C GLU A 145 -21.15 -9.82 5.46
N LYS A 146 -22.22 -10.16 4.73
CA LYS A 146 -22.66 -9.41 3.54
C LYS A 146 -22.99 -7.94 3.81
N LYS A 147 -23.47 -7.62 5.04
CA LYS A 147 -23.77 -6.24 5.44
C LYS A 147 -22.50 -5.43 5.68
N LEU A 148 -21.38 -6.09 5.98
CA LEU A 148 -20.07 -5.46 6.16
C LEU A 148 -19.41 -5.07 4.83
N LYS A 149 -20.02 -5.43 3.69
CA LYS A 149 -19.54 -5.13 2.34
C LYS A 149 -18.06 -5.53 2.15
N PRO A 150 -17.73 -6.83 2.22
CA PRO A 150 -16.34 -7.29 2.19
C PRO A 150 -15.66 -6.88 0.88
N ILE A 151 -14.43 -6.44 1.00
CA ILE A 151 -13.54 -6.08 -0.12
C ILE A 151 -12.50 -7.19 -0.25
N LEU A 152 -12.47 -7.80 -1.43
CA LEU A 152 -11.71 -9.01 -1.67
C LEU A 152 -10.40 -8.72 -2.39
N GLN A 153 -9.36 -9.40 -1.96
CA GLN A 153 -8.09 -9.51 -2.67
C GLN A 153 -7.96 -10.94 -3.21
N PHE A 154 -7.42 -11.06 -4.41
CA PHE A 154 -7.31 -12.33 -5.11
C PHE A 154 -5.86 -12.67 -5.46
N ALA A 155 -5.54 -13.95 -5.39
CA ALA A 155 -4.40 -14.55 -6.08
C ALA A 155 -4.80 -15.95 -6.56
N ASN A 156 -4.16 -16.45 -7.62
CA ASN A 156 -4.39 -17.81 -8.07
C ASN A 156 -3.08 -18.52 -8.44
N ASP A 157 -3.09 -19.85 -8.35
CA ASP A 157 -1.98 -20.71 -8.73
C ASP A 157 -2.20 -21.44 -10.07
N GLY A 158 -3.29 -21.12 -10.77
CA GLY A 158 -3.73 -21.78 -11.99
C GLY A 158 -4.75 -22.92 -11.76
N SER A 159 -5.01 -23.32 -10.51
CA SER A 159 -6.03 -24.29 -10.14
C SER A 159 -6.96 -23.80 -9.04
N LYS A 160 -6.44 -23.03 -8.11
CA LYS A 160 -7.17 -22.47 -6.98
C LYS A 160 -7.16 -20.95 -7.00
N LEU A 161 -8.29 -20.36 -6.64
CA LEU A 161 -8.43 -18.94 -6.32
C LEU A 161 -8.34 -18.76 -4.82
N ILE A 162 -7.34 -18.02 -4.36
CA ILE A 162 -7.20 -17.62 -2.97
C ILE A 162 -7.82 -16.25 -2.79
N VAL A 163 -8.64 -16.13 -1.78
CA VAL A 163 -9.36 -14.91 -1.41
C VAL A 163 -9.02 -14.55 0.02
N ALA A 164 -8.67 -13.29 0.27
CA ALA A 164 -8.58 -12.72 1.61
C ALA A 164 -9.26 -11.36 1.63
N ASP A 165 -9.84 -10.98 2.75
CA ASP A 165 -10.70 -9.81 2.82
C ASP A 165 -10.42 -8.89 4.01
N ASN A 166 -11.07 -7.73 3.96
CA ASN A 166 -11.00 -6.70 5.00
C ASN A 166 -11.88 -6.98 6.24
N ILE A 167 -12.49 -8.17 6.35
CA ILE A 167 -13.25 -8.62 7.51
C ILE A 167 -12.66 -9.86 8.18
N ALA A 168 -11.37 -10.13 7.90
CA ALA A 168 -10.55 -11.19 8.47
C ALA A 168 -10.90 -12.62 7.99
N LYS A 169 -11.60 -12.79 6.89
CA LYS A 169 -11.88 -14.10 6.31
C LYS A 169 -10.93 -14.38 5.14
N TYR A 170 -10.49 -15.61 5.02
CA TYR A 170 -9.73 -16.09 3.87
C TYR A 170 -10.13 -17.51 3.51
N PHE A 171 -10.11 -17.81 2.22
CA PHE A 171 -10.58 -19.10 1.72
C PHE A 171 -10.03 -19.40 0.34
N ALA A 172 -10.11 -20.66 -0.06
CA ALA A 172 -9.76 -21.11 -1.40
C ALA A 172 -10.99 -21.65 -2.14
N LEU A 173 -11.04 -21.34 -3.42
CA LEU A 173 -12.03 -21.86 -4.35
C LEU A 173 -11.33 -22.63 -5.46
N ASP A 174 -12.01 -23.64 -6.00
CA ASP A 174 -11.69 -24.23 -7.29
C ASP A 174 -11.93 -23.19 -8.40
N LEU A 175 -10.98 -22.99 -9.30
CA LEU A 175 -11.07 -21.95 -10.33
C LEU A 175 -12.11 -22.26 -11.41
N ASP A 176 -12.33 -23.52 -11.73
CA ASP A 176 -13.25 -23.91 -12.80
C ASP A 176 -14.71 -23.87 -12.33
N SER A 177 -14.99 -24.43 -11.16
CA SER A 177 -16.36 -24.56 -10.63
C SER A 177 -16.76 -23.40 -9.68
N GLY A 178 -15.79 -22.70 -9.12
CA GLY A 178 -16.00 -21.74 -8.05
C GLY A 178 -16.37 -22.37 -6.71
N ASP A 179 -16.24 -23.69 -6.53
CA ASP A 179 -16.62 -24.37 -5.30
C ASP A 179 -15.60 -24.14 -4.18
N LEU A 180 -16.10 -24.10 -2.95
CA LEU A 180 -15.28 -23.85 -1.77
C LEU A 180 -14.42 -25.06 -1.44
N LEU A 181 -13.11 -24.89 -1.40
CA LEU A 181 -12.17 -25.93 -1.01
C LEU A 181 -11.93 -25.92 0.51
N TRP A 182 -11.70 -24.76 1.06
CA TRP A 182 -11.57 -24.53 2.50
C TRP A 182 -11.83 -23.05 2.83
N SER A 183 -12.20 -22.77 4.07
CA SER A 183 -12.43 -21.41 4.60
C SER A 183 -11.93 -21.30 6.03
N LYS A 184 -11.31 -20.16 6.36
CA LYS A 184 -10.72 -19.85 7.66
C LYS A 184 -10.99 -18.38 8.01
N ASN A 185 -10.83 -18.07 9.31
CA ASN A 185 -10.81 -16.71 9.80
C ASN A 185 -9.42 -16.40 10.38
N ASN A 186 -8.93 -15.21 10.12
CA ASN A 186 -7.74 -14.65 10.73
C ASN A 186 -8.11 -13.85 11.98
N PHE A 187 -7.12 -13.52 12.80
CA PHE A 187 -7.30 -12.66 13.96
C PHE A 187 -7.59 -11.20 13.58
N ALA A 188 -6.94 -10.70 12.55
CA ALA A 188 -7.09 -9.34 12.05
C ALA A 188 -7.45 -9.33 10.55
N PRO A 189 -8.18 -8.31 10.06
CA PRO A 189 -8.47 -8.13 8.64
C PRO A 189 -7.20 -8.04 7.79
N PHE A 190 -7.29 -8.43 6.52
CA PHE A 190 -6.19 -8.30 5.57
C PHE A 190 -6.25 -6.96 4.84
N ASN A 191 -5.07 -6.37 4.61
CA ASN A 191 -4.93 -5.11 3.87
C ASN A 191 -3.78 -5.12 2.86
N SER A 192 -3.37 -6.29 2.39
CA SER A 192 -2.26 -6.44 1.46
C SER A 192 -2.65 -7.15 0.18
N GLN A 193 -1.74 -7.10 -0.79
CA GLN A 193 -1.71 -8.08 -1.86
C GLN A 193 -1.60 -9.49 -1.26
N ILE A 194 -2.05 -10.50 -2.02
CA ILE A 194 -1.80 -11.90 -1.71
C ILE A 194 -0.72 -12.40 -2.67
N LYS A 195 0.27 -13.13 -2.15
CA LYS A 195 1.27 -13.83 -2.96
C LYS A 195 1.17 -15.33 -2.72
N ILE A 196 1.39 -16.10 -3.78
CA ILE A 196 1.47 -17.57 -3.73
C ILE A 196 2.84 -17.99 -4.23
N ASN A 197 3.55 -18.78 -3.46
CA ASN A 197 4.83 -19.36 -3.85
C ASN A 197 5.05 -20.70 -3.12
N LYS A 198 5.56 -21.72 -3.81
CA LYS A 198 5.92 -23.03 -3.23
C LYS A 198 4.85 -23.64 -2.29
N ASN A 199 3.59 -23.67 -2.75
CA ASN A 199 2.43 -24.16 -1.98
C ASN A 199 2.13 -23.37 -0.68
N LYS A 200 2.61 -22.15 -0.58
CA LYS A 200 2.36 -21.23 0.52
C LYS A 200 1.64 -19.97 0.03
N ILE A 201 0.82 -19.42 0.91
CA ILE A 201 0.09 -18.17 0.72
C ILE A 201 0.67 -17.15 1.67
N PHE A 202 0.92 -15.95 1.20
CA PHE A 202 1.44 -14.84 2.00
C PHE A 202 0.49 -13.66 1.92
N ALA A 203 0.15 -13.10 3.06
CA ALA A 203 -0.65 -11.88 3.20
C ALA A 203 -0.25 -11.12 4.47
N VAL A 204 -0.39 -9.80 4.45
CA VAL A 204 -0.19 -8.95 5.64
C VAL A 204 -1.55 -8.51 6.15
N ASP A 205 -1.74 -8.55 7.45
CA ASP A 205 -2.96 -8.08 8.10
C ASP A 205 -2.81 -6.68 8.70
N TYR A 206 -3.92 -6.11 9.16
CA TYR A 206 -3.96 -4.78 9.79
C TYR A 206 -3.14 -4.66 11.07
N SER A 207 -2.68 -5.77 11.65
CA SER A 207 -1.76 -5.76 12.80
C SER A 207 -0.28 -5.67 12.37
N ASN A 208 0.00 -5.35 11.10
CA ASN A 208 1.33 -5.38 10.50
C ASN A 208 2.03 -6.74 10.63
N THR A 209 1.26 -7.81 10.61
CA THR A 209 1.77 -9.18 10.69
C THR A 209 1.73 -9.83 9.30
N LEU A 210 2.91 -10.15 8.77
CA LEU A 210 3.03 -11.04 7.62
C LEU A 210 2.68 -12.46 8.06
N ARG A 211 1.71 -13.06 7.38
CA ARG A 211 1.28 -14.44 7.65
C ARG A 211 1.56 -15.33 6.47
N CYS A 212 1.99 -16.54 6.78
CA CYS A 212 2.18 -17.61 5.82
C CYS A 212 1.19 -18.72 6.10
N PHE A 213 0.42 -19.11 5.10
CA PHE A 213 -0.55 -20.20 5.20
C PHE A 213 -0.23 -21.31 4.18
N SER A 214 -0.63 -22.52 4.52
CA SER A 214 -0.62 -23.65 3.59
C SER A 214 -1.66 -23.46 2.49
N LEU A 215 -1.27 -23.57 1.23
CA LEU A 215 -2.15 -23.51 0.08
C LEU A 215 -3.15 -24.69 0.04
N LYS A 216 -2.80 -25.82 0.68
CA LYS A 216 -3.61 -27.04 0.69
C LYS A 216 -4.86 -26.89 1.54
N ASP A 217 -4.74 -26.33 2.73
CA ASP A 217 -5.79 -26.35 3.75
C ASP A 217 -5.96 -25.03 4.53
N GLY A 218 -5.19 -23.99 4.18
CA GLY A 218 -5.26 -22.68 4.82
C GLY A 218 -4.72 -22.64 6.25
N LYS A 219 -4.02 -23.67 6.75
CA LYS A 219 -3.41 -23.62 8.08
C LYS A 219 -2.28 -22.62 8.11
N GLU A 220 -2.20 -21.81 9.17
CA GLU A 220 -1.06 -20.94 9.40
C GLU A 220 0.20 -21.79 9.66
N LEU A 221 1.26 -21.50 8.94
CA LEU A 221 2.56 -22.17 9.07
C LEU A 221 3.51 -21.40 9.97
N TRP A 222 3.56 -20.07 9.76
CA TRP A 222 4.34 -19.12 10.55
C TRP A 222 3.81 -17.69 10.35
N ASN A 223 4.25 -16.78 11.18
CA ASN A 223 3.99 -15.35 11.02
C ASN A 223 5.18 -14.51 11.50
N VAL A 224 5.28 -13.29 10.98
CA VAL A 224 6.29 -12.30 11.37
C VAL A 224 5.56 -11.00 11.67
N LYS A 225 5.59 -10.59 12.91
CA LYS A 225 5.02 -9.32 13.36
C LYS A 225 6.06 -8.23 13.26
N THR A 226 5.71 -7.13 12.61
CA THR A 226 6.52 -5.90 12.59
C THR A 226 5.94 -4.86 13.55
N GLU A 227 6.54 -3.68 13.62
CA GLU A 227 6.06 -2.63 14.51
C GLU A 227 4.59 -2.33 14.30
N ASN A 228 3.86 -2.25 15.41
CA ASN A 228 2.46 -1.88 15.43
C ASN A 228 2.35 -0.36 15.46
N SER A 229 1.68 0.21 14.50
CA SER A 229 1.19 1.58 14.57
C SER A 229 -0.24 1.58 15.07
N LEU A 230 -0.58 2.52 15.95
CA LEU A 230 -1.98 2.83 16.28
C LEU A 230 -2.74 3.37 15.05
N ILE A 231 -2.00 3.71 14.01
CA ILE A 231 -2.49 4.28 12.78
C ILE A 231 -2.35 3.24 11.68
N LEU A 232 -3.48 2.80 11.17
CA LEU A 232 -3.54 1.80 10.11
C LEU A 232 -3.61 2.52 8.75
N SER A 233 -2.65 2.24 7.87
CA SER A 233 -2.77 2.67 6.48
C SER A 233 -3.99 2.01 5.85
N GLN A 234 -4.85 2.78 5.23
CA GLN A 234 -5.99 2.26 4.46
C GLN A 234 -5.56 1.73 3.09
N LYS A 235 -4.38 2.13 2.61
CA LYS A 235 -3.86 1.67 1.33
C LYS A 235 -3.39 0.23 1.40
N LYS A 236 -3.66 -0.52 0.34
CA LYS A 236 -3.22 -1.91 0.17
C LYS A 236 -1.69 -2.02 0.25
N LEU A 237 -1.21 -2.86 1.14
CA LEU A 237 0.21 -3.11 1.33
C LEU A 237 0.76 -3.99 0.20
N SER A 238 1.91 -3.61 -0.31
CA SER A 238 2.59 -4.30 -1.41
C SER A 238 3.64 -5.26 -0.90
N MET A 239 3.86 -6.34 -1.65
CA MET A 239 4.92 -7.30 -1.42
C MET A 239 5.47 -7.87 -2.73
N VAL A 240 6.74 -8.22 -2.75
CA VAL A 240 7.41 -8.92 -3.85
C VAL A 240 8.18 -10.11 -3.32
N ILE A 241 8.31 -11.17 -4.13
CA ILE A 241 9.11 -12.36 -3.81
C ILE A 241 10.23 -12.47 -4.84
N VAL A 242 11.46 -12.56 -4.35
CA VAL A 242 12.65 -12.82 -5.17
C VAL A 242 13.34 -14.05 -4.60
N LYS A 243 13.39 -15.12 -5.39
CA LYS A 243 13.88 -16.45 -4.95
C LYS A 243 13.15 -16.92 -3.68
N ASP A 244 13.84 -17.02 -2.57
CA ASP A 244 13.33 -17.49 -1.28
C ASP A 244 13.15 -16.38 -0.26
N VAL A 245 13.14 -15.11 -0.70
CA VAL A 245 12.94 -13.95 0.16
C VAL A 245 11.71 -13.18 -0.27
N LEU A 246 10.83 -12.91 0.69
CA LEU A 246 9.68 -12.04 0.54
C LEU A 246 10.01 -10.68 1.15
N TYR A 247 9.80 -9.65 0.37
CA TYR A 247 9.93 -8.24 0.78
C TYR A 247 8.53 -7.65 0.88
N PHE A 248 8.20 -7.07 2.02
CA PHE A 248 6.88 -6.47 2.22
C PHE A 248 6.99 -5.14 2.94
N LYS A 249 5.97 -4.34 2.73
CA LYS A 249 5.78 -3.06 3.36
C LYS A 249 4.73 -3.18 4.48
N ASN A 250 5.00 -2.54 5.61
CA ASN A 250 4.00 -2.39 6.66
C ASN A 250 3.21 -1.06 6.53
N SER A 251 2.25 -0.82 7.42
CA SER A 251 1.36 0.35 7.35
C SER A 251 2.04 1.68 7.65
N ILE A 252 3.22 1.68 8.24
CA ILE A 252 4.04 2.88 8.48
C ILE A 252 5.09 3.12 7.39
N GLY A 253 5.12 2.27 6.37
CA GLY A 253 6.01 2.41 5.22
C GLY A 253 7.33 1.66 5.33
N ASP A 254 7.65 1.03 6.45
CA ASP A 254 8.88 0.27 6.62
C ASP A 254 8.88 -0.98 5.77
N ILE A 255 10.07 -1.36 5.31
CA ILE A 255 10.28 -2.55 4.50
C ILE A 255 10.92 -3.64 5.35
N SER A 256 10.43 -4.86 5.22
CA SER A 256 11.00 -6.05 5.85
C SER A 256 11.28 -7.11 4.81
N ALA A 257 12.41 -7.81 4.97
CA ALA A 257 12.77 -8.99 4.20
C ALA A 257 12.66 -10.24 5.07
N VAL A 258 11.98 -11.26 4.57
CA VAL A 258 11.67 -12.48 5.31
C VAL A 258 11.96 -13.70 4.44
N ASN A 259 12.66 -14.70 4.99
CA ASN A 259 12.81 -16.00 4.36
C ASN A 259 11.45 -16.71 4.29
N ILE A 260 11.01 -17.08 3.08
CA ILE A 260 9.68 -17.68 2.88
C ILE A 260 9.56 -19.12 3.40
N THR A 261 10.67 -19.80 3.68
CA THR A 261 10.65 -21.18 4.14
C THR A 261 10.24 -21.25 5.61
N GLU A 262 10.91 -20.50 6.45
CA GLU A 262 10.79 -20.59 7.91
C GLU A 262 10.17 -19.35 8.56
N GLY A 263 10.05 -18.23 7.82
CA GLY A 263 9.53 -16.99 8.36
C GLY A 263 10.59 -16.20 9.15
N GLU A 264 11.87 -16.46 8.91
CA GLU A 264 12.95 -15.73 9.54
C GLU A 264 13.04 -14.30 8.99
N LEU A 265 13.04 -13.29 9.87
CA LEU A 265 13.28 -11.91 9.53
C LEU A 265 14.77 -11.71 9.24
N LEU A 266 15.10 -11.38 7.98
CA LEU A 266 16.48 -11.18 7.55
C LEU A 266 16.97 -9.76 7.85
N TRP A 267 16.15 -8.77 7.51
CA TRP A 267 16.40 -7.36 7.81
C TRP A 267 15.10 -6.55 7.80
N GLN A 268 15.14 -5.40 8.45
CA GLN A 268 14.07 -4.40 8.44
C GLN A 268 14.67 -3.01 8.21
N LEU A 269 14.08 -2.24 7.31
CA LEU A 269 14.49 -0.90 6.95
C LEU A 269 13.40 0.10 7.33
N PRO A 270 13.62 0.94 8.35
CA PRO A 270 12.76 2.09 8.62
C PRO A 270 12.89 3.11 7.48
N THR A 271 11.77 3.56 6.94
CA THR A 271 11.73 4.57 5.86
C THR A 271 11.30 5.94 6.35
N GLN A 272 10.85 6.04 7.60
CA GLN A 272 10.33 7.26 8.19
C GLN A 272 11.10 7.62 9.46
N SER A 273 11.35 8.90 9.66
CA SER A 273 11.87 9.38 10.94
C SER A 273 10.79 9.33 12.03
N SER A 274 11.20 9.18 13.30
CA SER A 274 10.30 9.06 14.45
C SER A 274 9.31 10.24 14.60
N SER A 275 9.65 11.43 14.09
CA SER A 275 8.74 12.58 14.09
C SER A 275 7.58 12.45 13.11
N ILE A 276 7.68 11.58 12.10
CA ILE A 276 6.68 11.41 11.06
C ILE A 276 5.59 10.40 11.46
N TYR A 277 5.80 9.57 12.49
CA TYR A 277 4.74 8.67 13.00
C TYR A 277 3.43 9.39 13.33
N LYS A 278 3.47 10.68 13.69
CA LYS A 278 2.28 11.51 13.94
C LYS A 278 1.49 11.85 12.67
N THR A 279 2.09 11.72 11.49
CA THR A 279 1.45 12.03 10.19
C THR A 279 1.21 10.79 9.33
N ALA A 280 1.35 9.60 9.89
CA ALA A 280 1.23 8.33 9.17
C ALA A 280 -0.16 8.11 8.51
N PHE A 281 -1.22 8.73 9.01
CA PHE A 281 -2.55 8.69 8.39
C PHE A 281 -2.59 9.15 6.93
N SER A 282 -1.69 10.05 6.55
CA SER A 282 -1.61 10.58 5.20
C SER A 282 -0.47 9.95 4.39
N LEU A 283 0.18 8.90 4.90
CA LEU A 283 1.25 8.24 4.15
C LEU A 283 0.65 7.30 3.11
N GLU A 284 0.86 7.65 1.86
CA GLU A 284 0.60 6.79 0.71
C GLU A 284 1.93 6.36 0.10
N THR A 285 2.08 5.07 -0.11
CA THR A 285 3.29 4.50 -0.68
C THR A 285 2.97 3.78 -1.97
N SER A 286 3.90 3.80 -2.92
CA SER A 286 3.78 3.02 -4.15
C SER A 286 3.90 1.52 -3.87
N ASP A 287 3.51 0.69 -4.83
CA ASP A 287 3.88 -0.71 -4.82
C ASP A 287 5.40 -0.89 -4.89
N LEU A 288 5.88 -1.99 -4.31
CA LEU A 288 7.27 -2.42 -4.43
C LEU A 288 7.52 -2.99 -5.83
N VAL A 289 8.61 -2.59 -6.46
CA VAL A 289 9.09 -3.20 -7.70
C VAL A 289 10.58 -3.53 -7.59
N THR A 290 11.02 -4.55 -8.33
CA THR A 290 12.42 -4.99 -8.27
C THR A 290 12.89 -5.56 -9.60
N ASP A 291 14.18 -5.43 -9.87
CA ASP A 291 14.89 -6.10 -10.97
C ASP A 291 15.57 -7.40 -10.53
N GLY A 292 15.32 -7.87 -9.31
CA GLY A 292 15.90 -9.05 -8.72
C GLY A 292 17.21 -8.82 -7.94
N LYS A 293 17.71 -7.58 -7.91
CA LYS A 293 18.88 -7.16 -7.12
C LYS A 293 18.57 -5.95 -6.25
N THR A 294 17.75 -5.05 -6.76
CA THR A 294 17.41 -3.77 -6.13
C THR A 294 15.91 -3.64 -6.01
N LEU A 295 15.45 -3.10 -4.90
CA LEU A 295 14.06 -2.77 -4.62
C LEU A 295 13.84 -1.27 -4.84
N PHE A 296 12.75 -0.91 -5.52
CA PHE A 296 12.36 0.47 -5.79
C PHE A 296 10.95 0.73 -5.31
N PHE A 297 10.74 1.87 -4.67
CA PHE A 297 9.43 2.34 -4.22
C PHE A 297 9.47 3.83 -3.88
N SER A 298 8.31 4.44 -3.77
CA SER A 298 8.15 5.86 -3.45
C SER A 298 7.01 6.08 -2.45
N ASN A 299 6.87 7.32 -2.00
CA ASN A 299 5.77 7.76 -1.16
C ASN A 299 5.31 9.18 -1.51
N ASN A 300 4.20 9.61 -0.90
CA ASN A 300 3.65 10.95 -1.02
C ASN A 300 4.32 11.99 -0.09
N LYS A 301 5.48 11.66 0.47
CA LYS A 301 6.33 12.58 1.25
C LYS A 301 7.57 13.00 0.48
N ASN A 302 7.46 12.99 -0.86
CA ASN A 302 8.52 13.42 -1.77
C ASN A 302 9.79 12.56 -1.67
N GLN A 303 9.63 11.24 -1.51
CA GLN A 303 10.74 10.30 -1.39
C GLN A 303 10.58 9.14 -2.38
N PHE A 304 11.65 8.85 -3.11
CA PHE A 304 11.79 7.68 -3.96
C PHE A 304 13.09 6.97 -3.58
N PHE A 305 12.98 5.69 -3.28
CA PHE A 305 14.06 4.90 -2.72
C PHE A 305 14.54 3.81 -3.68
N SER A 306 15.85 3.58 -3.62
CA SER A 306 16.52 2.40 -4.17
C SER A 306 17.23 1.68 -3.04
N VAL A 307 16.92 0.41 -2.84
CA VAL A 307 17.41 -0.40 -1.72
C VAL A 307 18.02 -1.69 -2.24
N ASP A 308 19.20 -2.05 -1.77
CA ASP A 308 19.82 -3.34 -2.06
C ASP A 308 19.03 -4.47 -1.41
N LEU A 309 18.68 -5.51 -2.16
CA LEU A 309 17.84 -6.61 -1.66
C LEU A 309 18.53 -7.48 -0.62
N VAL A 310 19.84 -7.59 -0.66
CA VAL A 310 20.59 -8.49 0.23
C VAL A 310 20.84 -7.82 1.56
N SER A 311 21.34 -6.59 1.53
CA SER A 311 21.74 -5.85 2.74
C SER A 311 20.64 -5.03 3.38
N GLY A 312 19.59 -4.67 2.61
CA GLY A 312 18.57 -3.71 3.05
C GLY A 312 19.07 -2.26 3.10
N SER A 313 20.26 -1.96 2.55
CA SER A 313 20.85 -0.62 2.58
C SER A 313 20.32 0.24 1.44
N PHE A 314 20.19 1.55 1.67
CA PHE A 314 19.88 2.48 0.59
C PHE A 314 21.04 2.59 -0.41
N ASN A 315 20.74 2.42 -1.70
CA ASN A 315 21.66 2.76 -2.77
C ASN A 315 21.60 4.27 -3.06
N TRP A 316 20.39 4.79 -3.16
CA TRP A 316 20.11 6.21 -3.35
C TRP A 316 18.66 6.55 -2.95
N GLU A 317 18.43 7.84 -2.68
CA GLU A 317 17.13 8.43 -2.45
C GLU A 317 16.98 9.68 -3.31
N ASN A 318 15.77 9.92 -3.84
CA ASN A 318 15.42 11.09 -4.64
C ASN A 318 14.14 11.76 -4.17
N LYS A 319 14.01 13.05 -4.47
CA LYS A 319 12.84 13.85 -4.18
C LYS A 319 11.78 13.67 -5.29
N VAL A 320 10.96 12.64 -5.19
CA VAL A 320 9.85 12.36 -6.10
C VAL A 320 8.60 12.04 -5.30
N ASN A 321 7.57 12.86 -5.50
CA ASN A 321 6.28 12.72 -4.83
C ASN A 321 5.36 11.80 -5.65
N SER A 322 5.39 10.49 -5.37
CA SER A 322 4.56 9.53 -6.09
C SER A 322 4.09 8.39 -5.18
N SER A 323 2.81 8.05 -5.27
CA SER A 323 2.25 6.84 -4.66
C SER A 323 1.86 5.78 -5.69
N LEU A 324 2.16 6.01 -6.98
CA LEU A 324 1.87 5.08 -8.05
C LEU A 324 2.98 4.04 -8.18
N ARG A 325 2.62 2.85 -8.64
CA ARG A 325 3.55 1.76 -8.90
C ARG A 325 4.54 2.15 -9.99
N PRO A 326 5.86 2.15 -9.71
CA PRO A 326 6.87 2.41 -10.73
C PRO A 326 6.95 1.28 -11.76
N SER A 327 7.46 1.58 -12.95
CA SER A 327 7.74 0.58 -13.99
C SER A 327 9.22 0.58 -14.35
N LEU A 328 9.85 -0.61 -14.30
CA LEU A 328 11.25 -0.79 -14.63
C LEU A 328 11.37 -1.20 -16.12
N VAL A 329 12.09 -0.43 -16.92
CA VAL A 329 12.32 -0.73 -18.34
C VAL A 329 13.79 -0.51 -18.68
N GLY A 330 14.54 -1.58 -18.87
CA GLY A 330 15.97 -1.52 -19.09
C GLY A 330 16.70 -0.82 -17.93
N ASN A 331 17.43 0.24 -18.23
CA ASN A 331 18.17 1.02 -17.23
C ASN A 331 17.36 2.17 -16.62
N TYR A 332 16.07 2.22 -16.86
CA TYR A 332 15.23 3.35 -16.45
C TYR A 332 14.08 2.91 -15.56
N ILE A 333 13.68 3.83 -14.71
CA ILE A 333 12.47 3.76 -13.88
C ILE A 333 11.52 4.84 -14.36
N PHE A 334 10.28 4.46 -14.64
CA PHE A 334 9.21 5.38 -15.01
C PHE A 334 8.21 5.46 -13.85
N THR A 335 7.87 6.67 -13.45
CA THR A 335 6.82 6.93 -12.46
C THR A 335 6.08 8.22 -12.81
N ILE A 336 4.88 8.38 -12.25
CA ILE A 336 4.10 9.61 -12.39
C ILE A 336 3.97 10.23 -11.01
N SER A 337 4.32 11.51 -10.89
CA SER A 337 4.15 12.22 -9.62
C SER A 337 2.69 12.58 -9.38
N LEU A 338 2.34 12.86 -8.11
CA LEU A 338 0.99 13.32 -7.72
C LEU A 338 0.63 14.67 -8.35
N GLU A 339 1.62 15.45 -8.78
CA GLU A 339 1.46 16.71 -9.50
C GLU A 339 1.19 16.50 -11.00
N GLY A 340 1.27 15.26 -11.50
CA GLY A 340 0.99 14.91 -12.89
C GLY A 340 2.17 15.01 -13.85
N TYR A 341 3.39 14.81 -13.34
CA TYR A 341 4.59 14.73 -14.17
C TYR A 341 5.03 13.28 -14.38
N LEU A 342 5.28 12.91 -15.62
CA LEU A 342 6.00 11.68 -15.96
C LEU A 342 7.50 11.90 -15.68
N ILE A 343 8.04 11.14 -14.77
CA ILE A 343 9.44 11.22 -14.33
C ILE A 343 10.18 9.97 -14.81
N VAL A 344 11.34 10.17 -15.40
CA VAL A 344 12.25 9.10 -15.80
C VAL A 344 13.53 9.22 -14.99
N ILE A 345 13.87 8.14 -14.30
CA ILE A 345 15.03 8.06 -13.41
C ILE A 345 15.98 7.01 -13.97
N GLU A 346 17.27 7.30 -13.97
CA GLU A 346 18.29 6.30 -14.25
C GLU A 346 18.42 5.35 -13.06
N LYS A 347 18.24 4.07 -13.32
CA LYS A 347 18.06 3.06 -12.27
C LYS A 347 19.26 2.95 -11.31
N ASN A 348 20.48 3.03 -11.83
CA ASN A 348 21.68 2.79 -11.04
C ASN A 348 22.12 4.01 -10.22
N SER A 349 22.07 5.19 -10.82
CA SER A 349 22.52 6.43 -10.18
C SER A 349 21.43 7.15 -9.41
N GLY A 350 20.16 6.88 -9.76
CA GLY A 350 19.03 7.65 -9.26
C GLY A 350 18.82 8.99 -9.94
N ASN A 351 19.64 9.38 -10.92
CA ASN A 351 19.53 10.67 -11.60
C ASN A 351 18.20 10.80 -12.34
N ILE A 352 17.47 11.88 -12.07
CA ILE A 352 16.28 12.24 -12.83
C ILE A 352 16.76 12.80 -14.17
N ILE A 353 16.47 12.10 -15.27
CA ILE A 353 16.93 12.46 -16.60
C ILE A 353 15.87 13.17 -17.42
N ARG A 354 14.60 12.95 -17.13
CA ARG A 354 13.48 13.60 -17.81
C ARG A 354 12.29 13.79 -16.90
N VAL A 355 11.66 14.96 -17.00
CA VAL A 355 10.37 15.29 -16.37
C VAL A 355 9.47 15.92 -17.43
N THR A 356 8.29 15.38 -17.63
CA THR A 356 7.34 15.84 -18.65
C THR A 356 5.96 16.05 -18.01
N ASP A 357 5.36 17.23 -18.19
CA ASP A 357 3.97 17.48 -17.76
C ASP A 357 3.00 16.73 -18.68
N ILE A 358 2.39 15.66 -18.18
CA ILE A 358 1.43 14.84 -18.95
C ILE A 358 0.05 15.50 -19.07
N PHE A 359 -0.21 16.56 -18.34
CA PHE A 359 -1.46 17.32 -18.35
C PHE A 359 -1.27 18.75 -18.90
N GLY A 360 -0.10 19.06 -19.48
CA GLY A 360 0.26 20.39 -20.00
C GLY A 360 -0.80 20.99 -20.92
N ASP A 361 -1.39 20.17 -21.79
CA ASP A 361 -2.40 20.58 -22.76
C ASP A 361 -3.81 20.76 -22.18
N TYR A 362 -4.02 20.35 -20.91
CA TYR A 362 -5.34 20.46 -20.29
C TYR A 362 -5.52 21.77 -19.55
N LYS A 363 -6.69 22.41 -19.70
CA LYS A 363 -7.06 23.61 -18.91
C LYS A 363 -7.09 23.28 -17.42
N LYS A 364 -6.69 24.23 -16.57
CA LYS A 364 -6.64 24.08 -15.10
C LYS A 364 -7.89 23.40 -14.49
N LYS A 365 -9.09 23.82 -14.92
CA LYS A 365 -10.37 23.21 -14.48
C LYS A 365 -10.58 21.76 -14.91
N GLN A 366 -9.85 21.28 -15.93
CA GLN A 366 -9.91 19.89 -16.37
C GLN A 366 -8.95 19.01 -15.59
N ARG A 367 -7.79 19.56 -15.19
CA ARG A 367 -6.78 18.88 -14.36
C ARG A 367 -7.31 18.53 -12.96
N GLU A 368 -8.21 19.35 -12.40
CA GLU A 368 -8.83 19.11 -11.09
C GLU A 368 -9.92 18.01 -11.10
N LYS A 369 -10.26 17.46 -12.27
CA LYS A 369 -11.29 16.43 -12.45
C LYS A 369 -10.72 15.06 -12.83
N ILE A 370 -9.44 14.98 -13.09
CA ILE A 370 -8.71 13.76 -13.43
C ILE A 370 -8.07 13.20 -12.17
#